data_b82901e2feeb0db511990e8e6bba1d54
#
_entry.id   b82901e2feeb0db511990e8e6bba1d54
#
_cell.length_a   1.000
_cell.length_b   1.000
_cell.length_c   1.000
_cell.angle_alpha   90.00
_cell.angle_beta   90.00
_cell.angle_gamma   90.00
#
_symmetry.space_group_name_H-M   'P 1'
#
loop_
_entity.id
_entity.type
_entity.pdbx_description
1 polymer ?
#
loop_
_entity_poly.entity_id
_entity_poly.type
_entity_poly.pdbx_seq_one_letter_code
_entity_poly.pdbx_strand_id
1 'polypeptide(L)'
;MGLWKKLFNNQERDRVDYYEEGLQLMAVGKYHEALTSFRLALREDPRDAAVLQQIAITYTRIGMTDEAIKTYRSVLDKDPNASGAHYGMAFLMLKDGRSDEAKDHLRSFLNNPPTGPEAQRHITHARETLAQLAGEAQASDAQ
;
A
#
# COMPACT_ATOMS: atom_id res chain seq x y z
N MET A 1 34.57 28.91 7.52
CA MET A 1 33.22 28.43 7.87
C MET A 1 32.29 28.30 6.67
N GLY A 2 32.34 29.18 5.65
CA GLY A 2 31.49 29.12 4.46
C GLY A 2 31.74 27.92 3.55
N LEU A 3 32.97 27.42 3.49
CA LEU A 3 33.32 26.26 2.65
C LEU A 3 32.75 24.95 3.17
N TRP A 4 32.74 24.75 4.47
CA TRP A 4 32.18 23.57 5.12
C TRP A 4 30.66 23.51 4.97
N LYS A 5 29.94 24.64 5.13
CA LYS A 5 28.50 24.71 4.87
C LYS A 5 28.16 24.42 3.42
N LYS A 6 28.96 24.87 2.46
CA LYS A 6 28.78 24.57 1.04
C LYS A 6 29.02 23.09 0.73
N LEU A 7 30.04 22.48 1.35
CA LEU A 7 30.32 21.04 1.19
C LEU A 7 29.22 20.18 1.78
N PHE A 8 28.70 20.51 2.97
CA PHE A 8 27.60 19.80 3.59
C PHE A 8 26.27 19.99 2.83
N ASN A 9 25.99 21.21 2.36
CA ASN A 9 24.82 21.48 1.54
C ASN A 9 24.86 20.76 0.19
N ASN A 10 26.03 20.56 -0.39
CA ASN A 10 26.17 19.79 -1.63
C ASN A 10 25.94 18.30 -1.39
N GLN A 11 26.41 17.75 -0.26
CA GLN A 11 26.15 16.36 0.08
C GLN A 11 24.65 16.08 0.34
N GLU A 12 23.94 17.02 0.95
CA GLU A 12 22.49 16.90 1.15
C GLU A 12 21.71 17.03 -0.17
N ARG A 13 22.17 17.84 -1.11
CA ARG A 13 21.56 17.97 -2.45
C ARG A 13 21.81 16.77 -3.34
N ASP A 14 22.94 16.09 -3.18
CA ASP A 14 23.31 14.93 -3.97
C ASP A 14 22.76 13.62 -3.36
N ARG A 15 22.11 13.69 -2.20
CA ARG A 15 21.51 12.53 -1.57
C ARG A 15 20.29 12.08 -2.38
N VAL A 16 20.32 10.84 -2.85
CA VAL A 16 19.23 10.25 -3.62
C VAL A 16 18.01 10.07 -2.72
N ASP A 17 16.89 10.60 -3.13
CA ASP A 17 15.61 10.30 -2.52
C ASP A 17 15.08 9.00 -3.13
N TYR A 18 15.40 7.90 -2.48
CA TYR A 18 15.01 6.56 -2.94
C TYR A 18 13.51 6.35 -2.95
N TYR A 19 12.79 7.01 -2.06
CA TYR A 19 11.33 6.95 -2.05
C TYR A 19 10.74 7.57 -3.32
N GLU A 20 11.16 8.79 -3.64
CA GLU A 20 10.73 9.48 -4.86
C GLU A 20 11.15 8.71 -6.12
N GLU A 21 12.37 8.20 -6.16
CA GLU A 21 12.85 7.36 -7.26
C GLU A 21 11.95 6.13 -7.44
N GLY A 22 11.59 5.47 -6.34
CA GLY A 22 10.68 4.34 -6.36
C GLY A 22 9.30 4.68 -6.92
N LEU A 23 8.74 5.83 -6.52
CA LEU A 23 7.45 6.30 -7.03
C LEU A 23 7.49 6.56 -8.54
N GLN A 24 8.56 7.16 -9.03
CA GLN A 24 8.75 7.40 -10.47
C GLN A 24 8.88 6.10 -11.25
N LEU A 25 9.60 5.12 -10.72
CA LEU A 25 9.74 3.80 -11.32
C LEU A 25 8.40 3.04 -11.35
N MET A 26 7.60 3.16 -10.29
CA MET A 26 6.23 2.63 -10.25
C MET A 26 5.36 3.24 -11.35
N ALA A 27 5.45 4.55 -11.54
CA ALA A 27 4.64 5.27 -12.53
C ALA A 27 4.92 4.81 -13.96
N VAL A 28 6.13 4.35 -14.26
CA VAL A 28 6.51 3.85 -15.59
C VAL A 28 6.50 2.33 -15.68
N GLY A 29 5.99 1.64 -14.67
CA GLY A 29 5.84 0.18 -14.68
C GLY A 29 7.11 -0.62 -14.42
N LYS A 30 8.19 0.01 -13.97
CA LYS A 30 9.45 -0.66 -13.61
C LYS A 30 9.42 -1.15 -12.17
N TYR A 31 8.57 -2.14 -11.90
CA TYR A 31 8.24 -2.57 -10.54
C TYR A 31 9.40 -3.20 -9.78
N HIS A 32 10.21 -4.03 -10.42
CA HIS A 32 11.38 -4.63 -9.77
C HIS A 32 12.43 -3.59 -9.37
N GLU A 33 12.66 -2.61 -10.24
CA GLU A 33 13.57 -1.50 -9.94
C GLU A 33 12.99 -0.61 -8.83
N ALA A 34 11.67 -0.34 -8.86
CA ALA A 34 10.98 0.39 -7.81
C ALA A 34 11.13 -0.30 -6.45
N LEU A 35 10.98 -1.62 -6.40
CA LEU A 35 11.15 -2.40 -5.19
C LEU A 35 12.54 -2.22 -4.58
N THR A 36 13.58 -2.20 -5.42
CA THR A 36 14.96 -1.94 -4.99
C THR A 36 15.09 -0.56 -4.37
N SER A 37 14.55 0.48 -5.02
CA SER A 37 14.59 1.86 -4.51
C SER A 37 13.83 1.98 -3.19
N PHE A 38 12.65 1.39 -3.06
CA PHE A 38 11.88 1.42 -1.81
C PHE A 38 12.60 0.68 -0.68
N ARG A 39 13.28 -0.42 -0.97
CA ARG A 39 14.09 -1.13 0.03
C ARG A 39 15.25 -0.27 0.53
N LEU A 40 15.89 0.50 -0.35
CA LEU A 40 16.93 1.44 0.03
C LEU A 40 16.35 2.58 0.90
N ALA A 41 15.17 3.08 0.56
CA ALA A 41 14.47 4.07 1.39
C ALA A 41 14.14 3.49 2.78
N LEU A 42 13.70 2.24 2.85
CA LEU A 42 13.37 1.57 4.11
C LEU A 42 14.60 1.37 5.00
N ARG A 43 15.78 1.18 4.42
CA ARG A 43 17.03 1.08 5.18
C ARG A 43 17.37 2.38 5.91
N GLU A 44 16.98 3.52 5.36
CA GLU A 44 17.17 4.82 6.01
C GLU A 44 16.22 5.01 7.21
N ASP A 45 14.98 4.54 7.08
CA ASP A 45 13.99 4.51 8.15
C ASP A 45 13.18 3.21 8.09
N PRO A 46 13.60 2.17 8.87
CA PRO A 46 12.95 0.85 8.83
C PRO A 46 11.50 0.81 9.32
N ARG A 47 11.03 1.90 9.95
CA ARG A 47 9.66 2.00 10.49
C ARG A 47 8.74 2.86 9.64
N ASP A 48 9.20 3.35 8.51
CA ASP A 48 8.40 4.20 7.65
C ASP A 48 7.24 3.40 7.02
N ALA A 49 6.05 3.62 7.56
CA ALA A 49 4.85 2.93 7.11
C ALA A 49 4.47 3.29 5.67
N ALA A 50 4.76 4.50 5.22
CA ALA A 50 4.50 4.92 3.84
C ALA A 50 5.37 4.12 2.86
N VAL A 51 6.66 3.95 3.17
CA VAL A 51 7.57 3.13 2.37
C VAL A 51 7.13 1.66 2.35
N LEU A 52 6.77 1.11 3.50
CA LEU A 52 6.26 -0.27 3.61
C LEU A 52 5.00 -0.46 2.77
N GLN A 53 4.10 0.50 2.77
CA GLN A 53 2.88 0.43 1.96
C GLN A 53 3.20 0.41 0.46
N GLN A 54 4.15 1.22 0.02
CA GLN A 54 4.61 1.21 -1.38
C GLN A 54 5.27 -0.12 -1.76
N ILE A 55 6.02 -0.72 -0.86
CA ILE A 55 6.61 -2.05 -1.06
C ILE A 55 5.49 -3.09 -1.24
N ALA A 56 4.46 -3.05 -0.40
CA ALA A 56 3.31 -3.96 -0.53
C ALA A 56 2.58 -3.79 -1.87
N ILE A 57 2.34 -2.55 -2.29
CA ILE A 57 1.75 -2.24 -3.59
C ILE A 57 2.63 -2.80 -4.73
N THR A 58 3.94 -2.61 -4.61
CA THR A 58 4.90 -3.09 -5.62
C THR A 58 4.88 -4.62 -5.72
N TYR A 59 4.88 -5.34 -4.60
CA TYR A 59 4.72 -6.79 -4.60
C TYR A 59 3.41 -7.23 -5.25
N THR A 60 2.33 -6.50 -5.00
CA THR A 60 1.03 -6.75 -5.64
C THR A 60 1.15 -6.64 -7.17
N ARG A 61 1.80 -5.61 -7.66
CA ARG A 61 2.01 -5.37 -9.10
C ARG A 61 2.87 -6.42 -9.75
N ILE A 62 3.86 -6.95 -9.04
CA ILE A 62 4.74 -8.03 -9.51
C ILE A 62 4.00 -9.38 -9.50
N GLY A 63 2.97 -9.53 -8.69
CA GLY A 63 2.24 -10.79 -8.50
C GLY A 63 2.77 -11.63 -7.35
N MET A 64 3.59 -11.06 -6.47
CA MET A 64 4.10 -11.72 -5.26
C MET A 64 3.10 -11.54 -4.12
N THR A 65 1.99 -12.26 -4.18
CA THR A 65 0.84 -12.08 -3.29
C THR A 65 1.17 -12.32 -1.82
N ASP A 66 1.91 -13.39 -1.50
CA ASP A 66 2.27 -13.71 -0.12
C ASP A 66 3.16 -12.63 0.50
N GLU A 67 4.12 -12.13 -0.25
CA GLU A 67 5.00 -11.04 0.19
C GLU A 67 4.21 -9.74 0.38
N ALA A 68 3.27 -9.45 -0.51
CA ALA A 68 2.39 -8.29 -0.39
C ALA A 68 1.55 -8.37 0.90
N ILE A 69 0.95 -9.52 1.19
CA ILE A 69 0.14 -9.75 2.39
C ILE A 69 0.98 -9.53 3.66
N LYS A 70 2.16 -10.13 3.73
CA LYS A 70 3.07 -9.96 4.86
C LYS A 70 3.44 -8.49 5.08
N THR A 71 3.71 -7.78 4.00
CA THR A 71 4.10 -6.37 4.07
C THR A 71 2.94 -5.48 4.51
N TYR A 72 1.73 -5.71 3.98
CA TYR A 72 0.55 -4.99 4.47
C TYR A 72 0.25 -5.27 5.94
N ARG A 73 0.43 -6.50 6.41
CA ARG A 73 0.29 -6.82 7.83
C ARG A 73 1.27 -6.04 8.69
N SER A 74 2.51 -5.86 8.23
CA SER A 74 3.50 -5.02 8.92
C SER A 74 3.05 -3.56 8.99
N VAL A 75 2.41 -3.04 7.94
CA VAL A 75 1.83 -1.69 7.96
C VAL A 75 0.72 -1.61 9.02
N LEU A 76 -0.19 -2.58 9.05
CA LEU A 76 -1.32 -2.61 9.98
C LEU A 76 -0.89 -2.83 11.44
N ASP A 77 0.23 -3.51 11.68
CA ASP A 77 0.82 -3.64 13.02
C ASP A 77 1.29 -2.28 13.55
N LYS A 78 1.77 -1.41 12.67
CA LYS A 78 2.21 -0.05 13.02
C LYS A 78 1.05 0.94 13.11
N ASP A 79 0.11 0.82 12.19
CA ASP A 79 -1.08 1.67 12.12
C ASP A 79 -2.29 0.81 11.77
N PRO A 80 -3.06 0.36 12.79
CA PRO A 80 -4.25 -0.46 12.55
C PRO A 80 -5.34 0.22 11.73
N ASN A 81 -5.28 1.54 11.58
CA ASN A 81 -6.25 2.34 10.82
C ASN A 81 -5.71 2.79 9.45
N ALA A 82 -4.61 2.22 8.99
CA ALA A 82 -4.05 2.54 7.68
C ALA A 82 -5.02 2.13 6.56
N SER A 83 -5.79 3.08 6.07
CA SER A 83 -6.85 2.85 5.09
C SER A 83 -6.33 2.22 3.79
N GLY A 84 -5.20 2.70 3.28
CA GLY A 84 -4.58 2.14 2.08
C GLY A 84 -4.16 0.68 2.24
N ALA A 85 -3.69 0.30 3.42
CA ALA A 85 -3.34 -1.09 3.72
C ALA A 85 -4.57 -1.99 3.80
N HIS A 86 -5.65 -1.54 4.42
CA HIS A 86 -6.91 -2.28 4.44
C HIS A 86 -7.48 -2.45 3.04
N TYR A 87 -7.49 -1.39 2.24
CA TYR A 87 -7.97 -1.45 0.85
C TYR A 87 -7.14 -2.45 0.02
N GLY A 88 -5.82 -2.34 0.04
CA GLY A 88 -4.93 -3.24 -0.69
C GLY A 88 -5.07 -4.69 -0.23
N MET A 89 -5.13 -4.91 1.09
CA MET A 89 -5.30 -6.23 1.66
C MET A 89 -6.61 -6.88 1.22
N ALA A 90 -7.72 -6.11 1.23
CA ALA A 90 -9.04 -6.61 0.84
C ALA A 90 -9.02 -7.22 -0.57
N PHE A 91 -8.44 -6.52 -1.54
CA PHE A 91 -8.41 -7.00 -2.92
C PHE A 91 -7.42 -8.14 -3.14
N LEU A 92 -6.33 -8.19 -2.39
CA LEU A 92 -5.45 -9.37 -2.37
C LEU A 92 -6.16 -10.60 -1.82
N MET A 93 -6.91 -10.44 -0.72
CA MET A 93 -7.68 -11.53 -0.12
C MET A 93 -8.77 -12.05 -1.06
N LEU A 94 -9.45 -11.17 -1.79
CA LEU A 94 -10.44 -11.58 -2.81
C LEU A 94 -9.79 -12.41 -3.90
N LYS A 95 -8.63 -11.97 -4.39
CA LYS A 95 -7.88 -12.69 -5.42
C LYS A 95 -7.44 -14.07 -4.93
N ASP A 96 -7.18 -14.21 -3.64
CA ASP A 96 -6.75 -15.45 -2.98
C ASP A 96 -7.94 -16.33 -2.55
N GLY A 97 -9.19 -15.91 -2.82
CA GLY A 97 -10.40 -16.65 -2.45
C GLY A 97 -10.81 -16.52 -0.99
N ARG A 98 -10.24 -15.58 -0.26
CA ARG A 98 -10.46 -15.36 1.18
C ARG A 98 -11.47 -14.22 1.39
N SER A 99 -12.72 -14.49 0.99
CA SER A 99 -13.78 -13.48 0.95
C SER A 99 -14.17 -12.91 2.31
N ASP A 100 -14.17 -13.72 3.37
CA ASP A 100 -14.56 -13.25 4.71
C ASP A 100 -13.52 -12.27 5.27
N GLU A 101 -12.24 -12.57 5.12
CA GLU A 101 -11.16 -11.65 5.52
C GLU A 101 -11.19 -10.37 4.68
N ALA A 102 -11.49 -10.48 3.39
CA ALA A 102 -11.64 -9.32 2.51
C ALA A 102 -12.77 -8.40 2.99
N LYS A 103 -13.91 -8.96 3.37
CA LYS A 103 -15.04 -8.17 3.93
C LYS A 103 -14.62 -7.40 5.18
N ASP A 104 -13.87 -8.03 6.08
CA ASP A 104 -13.40 -7.39 7.30
C ASP A 104 -12.46 -6.19 6.99
N HIS A 105 -11.56 -6.35 6.03
CA HIS A 105 -10.70 -5.26 5.59
C HIS A 105 -11.46 -4.14 4.90
N LEU A 106 -12.48 -4.47 4.08
CA LEU A 106 -13.34 -3.46 3.45
C LEU A 106 -14.13 -2.66 4.50
N ARG A 107 -14.65 -3.33 5.53
CA ARG A 107 -15.34 -2.65 6.63
C ARG A 107 -14.39 -1.72 7.39
N SER A 108 -13.18 -2.18 7.69
CA SER A 108 -12.17 -1.34 8.34
C SER A 108 -11.80 -0.11 7.50
N PHE A 109 -11.64 -0.29 6.19
CA PHE A 109 -11.41 0.80 5.25
C PHE A 109 -12.56 1.82 5.28
N LEU A 110 -13.82 1.36 5.24
CA LEU A 110 -14.99 2.24 5.22
C LEU A 110 -15.24 2.93 6.57
N ASN A 111 -14.77 2.35 7.68
CA ASN A 111 -14.85 2.97 9.00
C ASN A 111 -13.85 4.13 9.17
N ASN A 112 -12.72 4.07 8.49
CA ASN A 112 -11.67 5.10 8.53
C ASN A 112 -11.22 5.41 7.10
N PRO A 113 -12.11 5.96 6.26
CA PRO A 113 -11.80 6.19 4.85
C PRO A 113 -10.76 7.31 4.69
N PRO A 114 -9.97 7.27 3.60
CA PRO A 114 -9.06 8.35 3.30
C PRO A 114 -9.83 9.61 2.90
N THR A 115 -9.14 10.74 2.91
CA THR A 115 -9.67 12.03 2.47
C THR A 115 -9.04 12.44 1.14
N GLY A 116 -9.66 13.39 0.47
CA GLY A 116 -9.16 13.93 -0.78
C GLY A 116 -9.98 13.52 -2.00
N PRO A 117 -9.65 14.10 -3.20
CA PRO A 117 -10.46 13.91 -4.40
C PRO A 117 -10.52 12.47 -4.91
N GLU A 118 -9.45 11.72 -4.77
CA GLU A 118 -9.37 10.32 -5.21
C GLU A 118 -10.02 9.34 -4.25
N ALA A 119 -10.21 9.74 -2.99
CA ALA A 119 -10.78 8.90 -1.94
C ALA A 119 -12.18 8.40 -2.30
N GLN A 120 -13.00 9.24 -2.92
CA GLN A 120 -14.38 8.90 -3.25
C GLN A 120 -14.49 7.72 -4.20
N ARG A 121 -13.58 7.60 -5.16
CA ARG A 121 -13.54 6.45 -6.08
C ARG A 121 -13.28 5.14 -5.32
N HIS A 122 -12.34 5.15 -4.41
CA HIS A 122 -11.99 3.98 -3.62
C HIS A 122 -13.11 3.61 -2.63
N ILE A 123 -13.74 4.62 -2.02
CA ILE A 123 -14.88 4.43 -1.11
C ILE A 123 -16.06 3.79 -1.84
N THR A 124 -16.42 4.32 -3.01
CA THR A 124 -17.48 3.78 -3.85
C THR A 124 -17.19 2.33 -4.24
N HIS A 125 -15.98 2.07 -4.73
CA HIS A 125 -15.56 0.72 -5.12
C HIS A 125 -15.61 -0.26 -3.94
N ALA A 126 -15.17 0.15 -2.76
CA ALA A 126 -15.23 -0.68 -1.56
C ALA A 126 -16.66 -1.01 -1.14
N ARG A 127 -17.56 -0.02 -1.19
CA ARG A 127 -18.98 -0.23 -0.88
C ARG A 127 -19.66 -1.19 -1.85
N GLU A 128 -19.43 -0.99 -3.14
CA GLU A 128 -19.98 -1.86 -4.19
C GLU A 128 -19.48 -3.29 -4.05
N THR A 129 -18.18 -3.45 -3.82
CA THR A 129 -17.58 -4.77 -3.63
C THR A 129 -18.17 -5.47 -2.40
N LEU A 130 -18.30 -4.76 -1.28
CA LEU A 130 -18.86 -5.32 -0.06
C LEU A 130 -20.32 -5.73 -0.26
N ALA A 131 -21.11 -4.90 -0.95
CA ALA A 131 -22.51 -5.22 -1.28
C ALA A 131 -22.62 -6.45 -2.19
N GLN A 132 -21.74 -6.56 -3.18
CA GLN A 132 -21.68 -7.71 -4.08
C GLN A 132 -21.36 -9.00 -3.30
N LEU A 133 -20.36 -8.96 -2.42
CA LEU A 133 -19.98 -10.12 -1.60
C LEU A 133 -21.13 -10.55 -0.67
N ALA A 134 -21.89 -9.61 -0.12
CA ALA A 134 -23.06 -9.91 0.70
C ALA A 134 -24.19 -10.55 -0.13
N GLY A 135 -24.41 -10.09 -1.36
CA GLY A 135 -25.38 -10.66 -2.30
C GLY A 135 -25.04 -12.10 -2.71
N GLU A 136 -23.77 -12.37 -2.98
CA GLU A 136 -23.29 -13.72 -3.31
C GLU A 136 -23.47 -14.70 -2.15
N ALA A 137 -23.21 -14.28 -0.91
CA ALA A 137 -23.42 -15.08 0.28
C ALA A 137 -24.91 -15.45 0.46
N GLN A 138 -25.82 -14.50 0.25
CA GLN A 138 -27.27 -14.75 0.31
C GLN A 138 -27.72 -15.70 -0.79
N ALA A 139 -27.23 -15.60 -2.00
CA ALA A 139 -27.55 -16.49 -3.10
C ALA A 139 -27.06 -17.91 -2.85
N SER A 140 -25.89 -18.07 -2.22
CA SER A 140 -25.35 -19.38 -1.83
C SER A 140 -26.17 -20.04 -0.73
N ASP A 141 -26.66 -19.28 0.24
CA ASP A 141 -27.50 -19.78 1.35
C ASP A 141 -28.92 -20.14 0.89
N ALA A 142 -29.40 -19.59 -0.23
CA ALA A 142 -30.73 -19.89 -0.80
C ALA A 142 -30.77 -21.16 -1.64
N GLN A 143 -29.64 -21.79 -1.94
CA GLN A 143 -29.54 -23.06 -2.68
C GLN A 143 -29.33 -24.24 -1.74
#